data_37896c23898bfb9e8f22766f2e2c6fba
#
_entry.id   37896c23898bfb9e8f22766f2e2c6fba
#
_cell.length_a   1.000
_cell.length_b   1.000
_cell.length_c   1.000
_cell.angle_alpha   90.00
_cell.angle_beta   90.00
_cell.angle_gamma   90.00
#
_symmetry.space_group_name_H-M   'P 1'
#
loop_
_entity.id
_entity.type
_entity.pdbx_description
1 polymer ?
#
loop_
_entity_poly.entity_id
_entity_poly.type
_entity_poly.pdbx_seq_one_letter_code
_entity_poly.pdbx_strand_id
1 'polypeptide(L)'
;IILPATTPLERNDIGASSRDRFVMAMKKAVAPQGEARHDFDIFRGLAKRVGVEREFAMERNEMEWLRTLYETARQRASEEAGEIPDFDTFWANGYVETDMPETPYIVYSEYRSDPDGEKLPTPSGKLEIFSETIDSFGYDDCIGHPVWMEPVEWLGDAAPEQLHLISNQPGNKLHSQLDHGAVSRANRPKGVEPVTMHIDDACARGLKEGQIVRLHNARGACLGELRTSDTIRPGVVQMSTGAWLDPDGDLCRGGNPNTLTLDKGTSRLAQGPIAHSCLVRVQARSGSWRR
;
A
#
# COMPACT_ATOMS: atom_id res chain seq x y z
N ILE A 1 8.74 -20.74 -4.55
CA ILE A 1 7.67 -21.56 -3.91
C ILE A 1 6.46 -20.67 -3.75
N ILE A 2 5.29 -21.14 -4.18
CA ILE A 2 4.01 -20.44 -4.02
C ILE A 2 3.19 -21.27 -3.02
N LEU A 3 2.68 -20.61 -1.98
CA LEU A 3 1.79 -21.19 -0.98
C LEU A 3 0.43 -20.51 -1.10
N PRO A 4 -0.60 -21.17 -1.68
CA PRO A 4 -1.89 -20.56 -1.86
C PRO A 4 -2.58 -20.34 -0.51
N ALA A 5 -3.09 -19.12 -0.30
CA ALA A 5 -3.80 -18.72 0.91
C ALA A 5 -5.31 -18.58 0.66
N THR A 6 -6.10 -18.81 1.71
CA THR A 6 -7.56 -18.63 1.67
C THR A 6 -7.95 -17.16 1.59
N THR A 7 -9.04 -16.90 0.87
CA THR A 7 -9.72 -15.60 0.91
C THR A 7 -10.57 -15.45 2.18
N PRO A 8 -11.03 -14.25 2.53
CA PRO A 8 -11.89 -14.05 3.73
C PRO A 8 -13.16 -14.90 3.75
N LEU A 9 -13.74 -15.28 2.60
CA LEU A 9 -14.91 -16.14 2.55
C LEU A 9 -14.62 -17.62 2.85
N GLU A 10 -13.37 -18.03 2.77
CA GLU A 10 -12.90 -19.41 2.91
C GLU A 10 -12.39 -19.74 4.32
N ARG A 11 -12.38 -18.76 5.24
CA ARG A 11 -11.92 -18.91 6.63
C ARG A 11 -12.83 -18.19 7.62
N ASN A 12 -12.68 -18.51 8.89
CA ASN A 12 -13.25 -17.70 9.96
C ASN A 12 -12.32 -16.53 10.29
N ASP A 13 -12.90 -15.38 10.65
CA ASP A 13 -12.14 -14.19 11.04
C ASP A 13 -13.03 -13.24 11.85
N ILE A 14 -12.47 -12.14 12.33
CA ILE A 14 -13.17 -10.99 12.91
C ILE A 14 -12.89 -9.77 12.06
N GLY A 15 -13.95 -9.11 11.61
CA GLY A 15 -13.87 -7.85 10.87
C GLY A 15 -14.17 -6.67 11.76
N ALA A 16 -13.27 -5.69 11.78
CA ALA A 16 -13.44 -4.43 12.49
C ALA A 16 -12.67 -3.32 11.79
N SER A 17 -13.08 -2.08 12.00
CA SER A 17 -12.35 -0.89 11.54
C SER A 17 -12.27 0.11 12.70
N SER A 18 -11.17 0.86 12.77
CA SER A 18 -10.95 1.84 13.85
C SER A 18 -11.96 3.01 13.86
N ARG A 19 -12.78 3.15 12.84
CA ARG A 19 -13.79 4.21 12.71
C ARG A 19 -15.18 3.67 12.41
N ASP A 20 -15.37 2.38 12.62
CA ASP A 20 -16.64 1.69 12.45
C ASP A 20 -17.14 1.24 13.83
N ARG A 21 -18.43 1.38 14.06
CA ARG A 21 -19.07 0.92 15.28
C ARG A 21 -19.40 -0.56 15.27
N PHE A 22 -19.18 -1.24 14.16
CA PHE A 22 -19.48 -2.66 14.01
C PHE A 22 -18.23 -3.52 14.13
N VAL A 23 -18.33 -4.59 14.92
CA VAL A 23 -17.41 -5.72 14.92
C VAL A 23 -18.15 -6.92 14.38
N MET A 24 -17.67 -7.54 13.32
CA MET A 24 -18.38 -8.62 12.60
C MET A 24 -17.69 -9.97 12.78
N ALA A 25 -18.48 -11.02 13.04
CA ALA A 25 -18.04 -12.40 12.98
C ALA A 25 -18.03 -12.84 11.51
N MET A 26 -16.86 -12.86 10.91
CA MET A 26 -16.67 -13.30 9.51
C MET A 26 -16.62 -14.82 9.46
N LYS A 27 -17.81 -15.45 9.38
CA LYS A 27 -17.92 -16.90 9.34
C LYS A 27 -17.55 -17.43 7.98
N LYS A 28 -16.77 -18.52 7.94
CA LYS A 28 -16.46 -19.25 6.72
C LYS A 28 -17.73 -19.59 5.94
N ALA A 29 -17.84 -19.10 4.71
CA ALA A 29 -18.99 -19.25 3.84
C ALA A 29 -18.80 -20.35 2.78
N VAL A 30 -17.56 -20.58 2.33
CA VAL A 30 -17.25 -21.57 1.28
C VAL A 30 -16.01 -22.40 1.67
N ALA A 31 -15.87 -23.57 1.09
CA ALA A 31 -14.66 -24.38 1.28
C ALA A 31 -13.46 -23.72 0.57
N PRO A 32 -12.23 -23.85 1.11
CA PRO A 32 -11.02 -23.41 0.42
C PRO A 32 -10.92 -24.01 -0.98
N GLN A 33 -10.48 -23.20 -1.94
CA GLN A 33 -10.30 -23.64 -3.31
C GLN A 33 -8.93 -24.30 -3.52
N GLY A 34 -8.91 -25.46 -4.20
CA GLY A 34 -7.69 -26.18 -4.52
C GLY A 34 -6.88 -26.54 -3.27
N GLU A 35 -5.62 -26.13 -3.23
CA GLU A 35 -4.71 -26.38 -2.10
C GLU A 35 -4.59 -25.16 -1.14
N ALA A 36 -5.49 -24.17 -1.26
CA ALA A 36 -5.46 -23.01 -0.40
C ALA A 36 -5.67 -23.37 1.07
N ARG A 37 -4.85 -22.76 1.93
CA ARG A 37 -4.89 -22.94 3.39
C ARG A 37 -4.97 -21.58 4.07
N HIS A 38 -5.51 -21.56 5.27
CA HIS A 38 -5.48 -20.37 6.10
C HIS A 38 -4.02 -19.95 6.40
N ASP A 39 -3.73 -18.65 6.36
CA ASP A 39 -2.39 -18.12 6.62
C ASP A 39 -1.82 -18.63 7.97
N PHE A 40 -2.66 -18.68 9.00
CA PHE A 40 -2.28 -19.24 10.30
C PHE A 40 -1.78 -20.68 10.18
N ASP A 41 -2.47 -21.54 9.43
CA ASP A 41 -2.05 -22.95 9.25
C ASP A 41 -0.79 -23.08 8.40
N ILE A 42 -0.60 -22.18 7.42
CA ILE A 42 0.63 -22.12 6.62
C ILE A 42 1.81 -21.79 7.52
N PHE A 43 1.72 -20.69 8.30
CA PHE A 43 2.79 -20.28 9.19
C PHE A 43 3.01 -21.23 10.36
N ARG A 44 1.95 -21.82 10.92
CA ARG A 44 2.06 -22.90 11.91
C ARG A 44 2.82 -24.11 11.35
N GLY A 45 2.53 -24.49 10.12
CA GLY A 45 3.25 -25.57 9.43
C GLY A 45 4.73 -25.26 9.19
N LEU A 46 5.08 -24.00 8.92
CA LEU A 46 6.47 -23.54 8.83
C LEU A 46 7.13 -23.54 10.21
N ALA A 47 6.48 -22.98 11.23
CA ALA A 47 6.96 -22.96 12.61
C ALA A 47 7.26 -24.36 13.15
N LYS A 48 6.39 -25.33 12.83
CA LYS A 48 6.64 -26.74 13.16
C LYS A 48 7.93 -27.28 12.55
N ARG A 49 8.23 -26.94 11.30
CA ARG A 49 9.45 -27.41 10.60
C ARG A 49 10.73 -26.80 11.15
N VAL A 50 10.66 -25.59 11.69
CA VAL A 50 11.80 -24.92 12.33
C VAL A 50 11.84 -25.11 13.86
N GLY A 51 10.90 -25.87 14.44
CA GLY A 51 10.91 -26.28 15.84
C GLY A 51 10.34 -25.24 16.83
N VAL A 52 9.55 -24.24 16.34
CA VAL A 52 8.97 -23.16 17.15
C VAL A 52 7.43 -23.10 17.07
N GLU A 53 6.78 -24.26 16.79
CA GLU A 53 5.31 -24.30 16.67
C GLU A 53 4.60 -23.84 17.94
N ARG A 54 5.13 -24.25 19.11
CA ARG A 54 4.53 -23.91 20.40
C ARG A 54 4.54 -22.40 20.67
N GLU A 55 5.67 -21.77 20.41
CA GLU A 55 5.85 -20.33 20.56
C GLU A 55 4.97 -19.55 19.59
N PHE A 56 4.84 -20.01 18.36
CA PHE A 56 4.00 -19.38 17.33
C PHE A 56 2.50 -19.56 17.62
N ALA A 57 2.04 -20.78 17.81
CA ALA A 57 0.61 -21.08 17.98
C ALA A 57 0.12 -20.90 19.41
N MET A 58 1.02 -20.89 20.42
CA MET A 58 0.68 -20.83 21.84
C MET A 58 -0.38 -21.89 22.23
N GLU A 59 -0.26 -23.07 21.63
CA GLU A 59 -1.18 -24.22 21.79
C GLU A 59 -2.63 -23.92 21.39
N ARG A 60 -2.87 -22.89 20.55
CA ARG A 60 -4.22 -22.47 20.09
C ARG A 60 -4.44 -22.80 18.61
N ASN A 61 -5.67 -23.15 18.30
CA ASN A 61 -6.18 -23.20 16.93
C ASN A 61 -6.78 -21.85 16.50
N GLU A 62 -7.28 -21.76 15.26
CA GLU A 62 -7.90 -20.57 14.70
C GLU A 62 -9.00 -20.00 15.61
N MET A 63 -9.99 -20.81 15.98
CA MET A 63 -11.14 -20.34 16.78
C MET A 63 -10.75 -19.93 18.21
N GLU A 64 -9.79 -20.61 18.80
CA GLU A 64 -9.25 -20.25 20.11
C GLU A 64 -8.50 -18.92 20.06
N TRP A 65 -7.80 -18.62 18.96
CA TRP A 65 -7.21 -17.33 18.73
C TRP A 65 -8.25 -16.24 18.54
N LEU A 66 -9.28 -16.46 17.71
CA LEU A 66 -10.36 -15.48 17.52
C LEU A 66 -11.06 -15.16 18.85
N ARG A 67 -11.35 -16.19 19.66
CA ARG A 67 -11.90 -16.01 21.01
C ARG A 67 -10.97 -15.17 21.89
N THR A 68 -9.69 -15.52 21.92
CA THR A 68 -8.69 -14.80 22.73
C THR A 68 -8.60 -13.32 22.36
N LEU A 69 -8.54 -13.03 21.05
CA LEU A 69 -8.44 -11.67 20.54
C LEU A 69 -9.70 -10.86 20.86
N TYR A 70 -10.87 -11.44 20.64
CA TYR A 70 -12.16 -10.79 20.93
C TYR A 70 -12.32 -10.50 22.43
N GLU A 71 -12.09 -11.49 23.30
CA GLU A 71 -12.23 -11.32 24.75
C GLU A 71 -11.21 -10.31 25.31
N THR A 72 -9.99 -10.29 24.75
CA THR A 72 -8.99 -9.28 25.10
C THR A 72 -9.46 -7.87 24.69
N ALA A 73 -10.04 -7.72 23.50
CA ALA A 73 -10.59 -6.46 23.04
C ALA A 73 -11.80 -6.03 23.88
N ARG A 74 -12.70 -6.97 24.18
CA ARG A 74 -13.87 -6.75 25.06
C ARG A 74 -13.48 -6.23 26.45
N GLN A 75 -12.45 -6.83 27.06
CA GLN A 75 -11.94 -6.40 28.38
C GLN A 75 -11.28 -5.02 28.36
N ARG A 76 -10.81 -4.56 27.21
CA ARG A 76 -10.16 -3.24 27.02
C ARG A 76 -11.14 -2.18 26.53
N ALA A 77 -12.34 -2.56 26.15
CA ALA A 77 -13.35 -1.62 25.70
C ALA A 77 -13.71 -0.66 26.84
N SER A 78 -13.86 0.61 26.52
CA SER A 78 -14.33 1.62 27.46
C SER A 78 -15.80 1.40 27.80
N GLU A 79 -16.26 1.94 28.92
CA GLU A 79 -17.68 1.92 29.29
C GLU A 79 -18.55 2.64 28.24
N GLU A 80 -17.98 3.59 27.52
CA GLU A 80 -18.64 4.32 26.41
C GLU A 80 -18.98 3.45 25.21
N ALA A 81 -18.33 2.29 25.07
CA ALA A 81 -18.64 1.35 23.98
C ALA A 81 -19.96 0.58 24.19
N GLY A 82 -20.60 0.74 25.36
CA GLY A 82 -21.79 0.00 25.74
C GLY A 82 -21.50 -1.44 26.15
N GLU A 83 -22.54 -2.23 26.24
CA GLU A 83 -22.43 -3.64 26.65
C GLU A 83 -21.97 -4.52 25.48
N ILE A 84 -20.75 -5.01 25.58
CA ILE A 84 -20.17 -5.92 24.58
C ILE A 84 -20.37 -7.36 25.07
N PRO A 85 -21.13 -8.22 24.33
CA PRO A 85 -21.41 -9.59 24.71
C PRO A 85 -20.14 -10.46 24.75
N ASP A 86 -20.22 -11.63 25.33
CA ASP A 86 -19.17 -12.63 25.26
C ASP A 86 -18.98 -13.17 23.83
N PHE A 87 -17.86 -13.87 23.59
CA PHE A 87 -17.52 -14.38 22.27
C PHE A 87 -18.58 -15.30 21.68
N ASP A 88 -19.19 -16.18 22.47
CA ASP A 88 -20.15 -17.15 21.96
C ASP A 88 -21.43 -16.45 21.49
N THR A 89 -21.91 -15.50 22.27
CA THR A 89 -23.04 -14.64 21.91
C THR A 89 -22.74 -13.79 20.69
N PHE A 90 -21.57 -13.12 20.64
CA PHE A 90 -21.11 -12.37 19.48
C PHE A 90 -21.06 -13.26 18.23
N TRP A 91 -20.41 -14.42 18.34
CA TRP A 91 -20.26 -15.34 17.22
C TRP A 91 -21.60 -15.88 16.71
N ALA A 92 -22.54 -16.16 17.61
CA ALA A 92 -23.88 -16.59 17.24
C ALA A 92 -24.66 -15.49 16.50
N ASN A 93 -24.65 -14.28 17.04
CA ASN A 93 -25.35 -13.11 16.49
C ASN A 93 -24.77 -12.62 15.14
N GLY A 94 -23.48 -12.86 14.90
CA GLY A 94 -22.81 -12.47 13.66
C GLY A 94 -22.17 -11.08 13.72
N TYR A 95 -22.57 -10.20 14.61
CA TYR A 95 -21.95 -8.90 14.85
C TYR A 95 -22.29 -8.38 16.24
N VAL A 96 -21.53 -7.38 16.66
CA VAL A 96 -21.86 -6.47 17.76
C VAL A 96 -21.76 -5.04 17.27
N GLU A 97 -22.67 -4.20 17.70
CA GLU A 97 -22.68 -2.77 17.44
C GLU A 97 -22.33 -2.05 18.76
N THR A 98 -21.29 -1.21 18.72
CA THR A 98 -20.87 -0.40 19.86
C THR A 98 -21.63 0.92 19.90
N ASP A 99 -21.84 1.47 21.07
CA ASP A 99 -22.44 2.79 21.20
C ASP A 99 -21.56 3.88 20.58
N MET A 100 -22.20 4.89 20.06
CA MET A 100 -21.51 6.09 19.57
C MET A 100 -21.38 7.09 20.71
N PRO A 101 -20.23 7.73 20.87
CA PRO A 101 -20.12 8.82 21.82
C PRO A 101 -21.10 9.94 21.48
N GLU A 102 -21.76 10.53 22.47
CA GLU A 102 -22.72 11.64 22.28
C GLU A 102 -22.06 12.85 21.61
N THR A 103 -20.78 13.06 21.90
CA THR A 103 -20.00 14.15 21.31
C THR A 103 -18.92 13.59 20.37
N PRO A 104 -18.71 14.22 19.20
CA PRO A 104 -17.65 13.79 18.30
C PRO A 104 -16.27 13.88 18.97
N TYR A 105 -15.46 12.82 18.84
CA TYR A 105 -14.07 12.86 19.28
C TYR A 105 -13.26 13.80 18.40
N ILE A 106 -12.69 14.83 19.00
CA ILE A 106 -11.78 15.77 18.34
C ILE A 106 -10.36 15.46 18.81
N VAL A 107 -9.49 15.08 17.86
CA VAL A 107 -8.11 14.75 18.17
C VAL A 107 -7.42 15.93 18.88
N TYR A 108 -6.75 15.62 19.97
CA TYR A 108 -6.06 16.58 20.83
C TYR A 108 -6.94 17.67 21.47
N SER A 109 -8.27 17.45 21.63
CA SER A 109 -9.16 18.42 22.27
C SER A 109 -8.74 18.74 23.70
N GLU A 110 -8.37 17.74 24.48
CA GLU A 110 -7.91 17.86 25.87
C GLU A 110 -6.64 18.67 25.95
N TYR A 111 -5.59 18.30 25.20
CA TYR A 111 -4.36 19.07 25.11
C TYR A 111 -4.59 20.51 24.62
N ARG A 112 -5.49 20.75 23.68
CA ARG A 112 -5.81 22.11 23.21
C ARG A 112 -6.52 22.96 24.27
N SER A 113 -7.29 22.32 25.13
CA SER A 113 -8.04 22.98 26.22
C SER A 113 -7.15 23.28 27.42
N ASP A 114 -6.26 22.35 27.76
CA ASP A 114 -5.32 22.45 28.89
C ASP A 114 -3.96 21.83 28.54
N PRO A 115 -3.09 22.56 27.82
CA PRO A 115 -1.78 22.03 27.39
C PRO A 115 -0.80 21.68 28.50
N ASP A 116 -1.02 22.23 29.71
CA ASP A 116 -0.14 21.99 30.86
C ASP A 116 -0.62 20.80 31.71
N GLY A 117 -1.93 20.56 31.78
CA GLY A 117 -2.53 19.42 32.46
C GLY A 117 -2.59 18.16 31.59
N GLU A 118 -3.10 18.31 30.37
CA GLU A 118 -3.33 17.21 29.40
C GLU A 118 -2.19 17.11 28.38
N LYS A 119 -1.01 16.71 28.86
CA LYS A 119 0.22 16.64 28.05
C LYS A 119 0.13 15.60 26.95
N LEU A 120 0.78 15.88 25.82
CA LEU A 120 0.97 14.91 24.76
C LEU A 120 1.92 13.77 25.18
N PRO A 121 1.80 12.56 24.61
CA PRO A 121 2.69 11.43 24.87
C PRO A 121 4.04 11.58 24.13
N THR A 122 4.68 12.74 24.30
CA THR A 122 6.01 13.08 23.76
C THR A 122 6.96 13.32 24.92
N PRO A 123 8.29 13.21 24.74
CA PRO A 123 9.26 13.51 25.79
C PRO A 123 9.08 14.88 26.45
N SER A 124 8.74 15.91 25.69
CA SER A 124 8.47 17.25 26.18
C SER A 124 7.05 17.46 26.73
N GLY A 125 6.13 16.54 26.48
CA GLY A 125 4.69 16.71 26.71
C GLY A 125 4.02 17.69 25.75
N LYS A 126 4.72 18.16 24.73
CA LYS A 126 4.28 19.18 23.76
C LYS A 126 4.47 18.66 22.33
N LEU A 127 4.02 19.45 21.35
CA LEU A 127 4.36 19.23 19.94
C LEU A 127 5.88 19.48 19.76
N GLU A 128 6.58 18.45 19.27
CA GLU A 128 8.02 18.54 19.04
C GLU A 128 8.28 18.82 17.56
N ILE A 129 8.72 20.05 17.25
CA ILE A 129 9.20 20.44 15.92
C ILE A 129 10.61 19.88 15.70
N PHE A 130 11.42 19.81 16.73
CA PHE A 130 12.71 19.17 16.77
C PHE A 130 12.65 17.96 17.71
N SER A 131 13.08 16.79 17.23
CA SER A 131 13.17 15.56 18.01
C SER A 131 14.62 15.28 18.42
N GLU A 132 14.94 15.49 19.69
CA GLU A 132 16.25 15.15 20.25
C GLU A 132 16.55 13.65 20.12
N THR A 133 15.52 12.82 20.18
CA THR A 133 15.65 11.36 19.99
C THR A 133 16.15 11.02 18.59
N ILE A 134 15.54 11.59 17.55
CA ILE A 134 15.97 11.37 16.16
C ILE A 134 17.37 11.95 15.92
N ASP A 135 17.63 13.15 16.42
CA ASP A 135 18.92 13.81 16.31
C ASP A 135 20.05 12.98 16.94
N SER A 136 19.77 12.35 18.08
CA SER A 136 20.73 11.48 18.77
C SER A 136 21.21 10.26 17.97
N PHE A 137 20.45 9.86 16.92
CA PHE A 137 20.87 8.76 16.04
C PHE A 137 22.02 9.15 15.09
N GLY A 138 22.28 10.44 14.92
CA GLY A 138 23.35 10.95 14.07
C GLY A 138 23.20 10.59 12.60
N TYR A 139 21.96 10.52 12.09
CA TYR A 139 21.68 10.24 10.69
C TYR A 139 21.77 11.52 9.87
N ASP A 140 22.56 11.50 8.79
CA ASP A 140 22.68 12.59 7.83
C ASP A 140 21.48 12.66 6.84
N ASP A 141 20.75 11.55 6.69
CA ASP A 141 19.57 11.41 5.84
C ASP A 141 18.25 11.48 6.62
N CYS A 142 18.30 11.70 7.95
CA CYS A 142 17.14 11.91 8.82
C CYS A 142 17.56 12.66 10.09
N ILE A 143 17.64 13.97 10.00
CA ILE A 143 17.98 14.84 11.13
C ILE A 143 16.76 15.10 12.03
N GLY A 144 16.97 15.71 13.20
CA GLY A 144 15.94 15.87 14.24
C GLY A 144 14.74 16.76 13.89
N HIS A 145 14.67 17.34 12.69
CA HIS A 145 13.54 18.16 12.23
C HIS A 145 13.32 18.04 10.72
N PRO A 146 12.12 18.33 10.22
CA PRO A 146 11.84 18.36 8.79
C PRO A 146 12.72 19.39 8.07
N VAL A 147 13.39 18.93 7.02
CA VAL A 147 14.26 19.76 6.18
C VAL A 147 14.16 19.29 4.74
N TRP A 148 14.35 20.23 3.79
CA TRP A 148 14.46 19.85 2.39
C TRP A 148 15.77 19.09 2.17
N MET A 149 15.66 17.91 1.58
CA MET A 149 16.79 17.14 1.08
C MET A 149 16.61 16.93 -0.42
N GLU A 150 17.65 17.17 -1.18
CA GLU A 150 17.63 16.99 -2.62
C GLU A 150 17.29 15.54 -2.97
N PRO A 151 16.24 15.27 -3.74
CA PRO A 151 15.94 13.92 -4.19
C PRO A 151 17.04 13.37 -5.10
N VAL A 152 17.27 12.06 -5.07
CA VAL A 152 18.32 11.40 -5.88
C VAL A 152 18.10 11.62 -7.39
N GLU A 153 16.82 11.58 -7.80
CA GLU A 153 16.40 11.89 -9.17
C GLU A 153 15.16 12.79 -9.10
N TRP A 154 15.18 13.92 -9.75
CA TRP A 154 14.06 14.86 -9.77
C TRP A 154 14.11 15.79 -10.98
N LEU A 155 13.03 16.49 -11.23
CA LEU A 155 12.86 17.31 -12.43
C LEU A 155 13.88 18.47 -12.54
N GLY A 156 14.40 18.98 -11.40
CA GLY A 156 15.39 20.06 -11.38
C GLY A 156 16.79 19.63 -11.86
N ASP A 157 17.06 18.32 -11.85
CA ASP A 157 18.33 17.73 -12.32
C ASP A 157 18.14 16.91 -13.61
N ALA A 158 16.94 16.97 -14.22
CA ALA A 158 16.62 16.19 -15.39
C ALA A 158 17.30 16.74 -16.65
N ALA A 159 17.92 15.85 -17.45
CA ALA A 159 18.35 16.19 -18.79
C ALA A 159 17.13 16.49 -19.69
N PRO A 160 17.28 17.27 -20.78
CA PRO A 160 16.15 17.70 -21.62
C PRO A 160 15.27 16.57 -22.18
N GLU A 161 15.83 15.38 -22.39
CA GLU A 161 15.10 14.21 -22.88
C GLU A 161 14.43 13.39 -21.75
N GLN A 162 14.73 13.68 -20.50
CA GLN A 162 14.17 12.97 -19.35
C GLN A 162 12.86 13.61 -18.88
N LEU A 163 12.00 12.78 -18.32
CA LEU A 163 10.75 13.15 -17.68
C LEU A 163 10.72 12.55 -16.28
N HIS A 164 10.08 13.24 -15.36
CA HIS A 164 9.86 12.75 -14.01
C HIS A 164 8.67 11.79 -14.00
N LEU A 165 8.90 10.54 -13.60
CA LEU A 165 7.84 9.53 -13.50
C LEU A 165 7.12 9.62 -12.16
N ILE A 166 5.80 9.77 -12.22
CA ILE A 166 4.91 9.61 -11.08
C ILE A 166 4.12 8.30 -11.24
N SER A 167 4.18 7.45 -10.22
CA SER A 167 3.45 6.18 -10.17
C SER A 167 2.39 6.21 -9.07
N ASN A 168 1.19 6.66 -9.42
CA ASN A 168 0.07 6.76 -8.49
C ASN A 168 -0.68 5.43 -8.34
N GLN A 169 -1.49 5.33 -7.28
CA GLN A 169 -2.44 4.24 -7.11
C GLN A 169 -3.63 4.42 -8.07
N PRO A 170 -3.97 3.43 -8.91
CA PRO A 170 -5.11 3.51 -9.82
C PRO A 170 -6.45 3.31 -9.08
N GLY A 171 -7.54 3.89 -9.64
CA GLY A 171 -8.87 3.76 -9.06
C GLY A 171 -9.56 2.41 -9.30
N ASN A 172 -9.01 1.57 -10.17
CA ASN A 172 -9.64 0.31 -10.63
C ASN A 172 -9.00 -0.96 -10.05
N LYS A 173 -7.95 -0.84 -9.26
CA LYS A 173 -7.27 -1.94 -8.58
C LYS A 173 -6.55 -1.43 -7.33
N LEU A 174 -6.26 -2.32 -6.39
CA LEU A 174 -5.51 -2.02 -5.19
C LEU A 174 -4.12 -2.66 -5.30
N HIS A 175 -3.08 -1.84 -5.47
CA HIS A 175 -1.74 -2.33 -5.80
C HIS A 175 -1.80 -3.29 -7.00
N SER A 176 -1.32 -4.52 -6.86
CA SER A 176 -1.40 -5.56 -7.90
C SER A 176 -2.64 -6.46 -7.81
N GLN A 177 -3.49 -6.26 -6.81
CA GLN A 177 -4.73 -7.01 -6.69
C GLN A 177 -5.71 -6.59 -7.79
N LEU A 178 -6.44 -7.57 -8.32
CA LEU A 178 -7.41 -7.40 -9.41
C LEU A 178 -6.78 -6.92 -10.75
N ASP A 179 -5.46 -6.95 -10.91
CA ASP A 179 -4.81 -6.56 -12.17
C ASP A 179 -5.32 -7.37 -13.37
N HIS A 180 -5.58 -8.66 -13.18
CA HIS A 180 -6.16 -9.57 -14.18
C HIS A 180 -7.70 -9.51 -14.24
N GLY A 181 -8.36 -8.76 -13.38
CA GLY A 181 -9.82 -8.63 -13.34
C GLY A 181 -10.40 -7.95 -14.58
N ALA A 182 -11.69 -8.19 -14.86
CA ALA A 182 -12.36 -7.66 -16.05
C ALA A 182 -12.32 -6.12 -16.12
N VAL A 183 -12.54 -5.44 -15.00
CA VAL A 183 -12.50 -3.97 -14.90
C VAL A 183 -11.11 -3.43 -15.21
N SER A 184 -10.06 -4.02 -14.62
CA SER A 184 -8.68 -3.61 -14.87
C SER A 184 -8.27 -3.84 -16.33
N ARG A 185 -8.68 -4.97 -16.93
CA ARG A 185 -8.41 -5.27 -18.35
C ARG A 185 -9.15 -4.34 -19.30
N ALA A 186 -10.37 -3.92 -18.96
CA ALA A 186 -11.13 -2.96 -19.77
C ALA A 186 -10.43 -1.60 -19.87
N ASN A 187 -9.69 -1.18 -18.83
CA ASN A 187 -8.89 0.04 -18.84
C ASN A 187 -7.57 -0.08 -19.63
N ARG A 188 -7.23 -1.28 -20.09
CA ARG A 188 -6.01 -1.60 -20.86
C ARG A 188 -6.36 -2.33 -22.16
N PRO A 189 -7.06 -1.70 -23.10
CA PRO A 189 -7.55 -2.39 -24.31
C PRO A 189 -6.41 -2.97 -25.16
N LYS A 190 -5.22 -2.38 -25.12
CA LYS A 190 -4.02 -2.89 -25.76
C LYS A 190 -3.17 -3.79 -24.86
N GLY A 191 -3.65 -4.11 -23.65
CA GLY A 191 -2.99 -5.02 -22.71
C GLY A 191 -1.77 -4.44 -21.99
N VAL A 192 -1.52 -3.15 -22.10
CA VAL A 192 -0.46 -2.41 -21.37
C VAL A 192 -1.07 -1.28 -20.55
N GLU A 193 -0.41 -0.87 -19.49
CA GLU A 193 -0.89 0.25 -18.66
C GLU A 193 -0.90 1.55 -19.47
N PRO A 194 -1.91 2.40 -19.24
CA PRO A 194 -1.89 3.77 -19.76
C PRO A 194 -0.72 4.57 -19.17
N VAL A 195 -0.12 5.41 -19.99
CA VAL A 195 0.87 6.39 -19.56
C VAL A 195 0.45 7.78 -20.02
N THR A 196 0.26 8.71 -19.09
CA THR A 196 -0.19 10.06 -19.37
C THR A 196 1.02 11.00 -19.46
N MET A 197 1.05 11.83 -20.50
CA MET A 197 2.10 12.80 -20.78
C MET A 197 1.49 14.11 -21.27
N HIS A 198 2.15 15.25 -20.98
CA HIS A 198 1.72 16.53 -21.53
C HIS A 198 1.76 16.54 -23.05
N ILE A 199 0.80 17.22 -23.67
CA ILE A 199 0.67 17.29 -25.15
C ILE A 199 1.96 17.82 -25.78
N ASP A 200 2.55 18.88 -25.23
CA ASP A 200 3.79 19.48 -25.75
C ASP A 200 4.98 18.51 -25.64
N ASP A 201 5.08 17.77 -24.54
CA ASP A 201 6.13 16.77 -24.35
C ASP A 201 6.01 15.61 -25.36
N ALA A 202 4.79 15.20 -25.67
CA ALA A 202 4.52 14.17 -26.68
C ALA A 202 4.86 14.72 -28.10
N CYS A 203 4.43 15.92 -28.42
CA CYS A 203 4.74 16.59 -29.68
C CYS A 203 6.26 16.74 -29.91
N ALA A 204 6.97 17.23 -28.89
CA ALA A 204 8.43 17.42 -28.95
C ALA A 204 9.20 16.09 -29.22
N ARG A 205 8.60 14.95 -28.88
CA ARG A 205 9.14 13.60 -29.07
C ARG A 205 8.57 12.88 -30.30
N GLY A 206 7.70 13.52 -31.07
CA GLY A 206 7.04 12.92 -32.23
C GLY A 206 6.09 11.75 -31.85
N LEU A 207 5.57 11.75 -30.63
CA LEU A 207 4.67 10.71 -30.11
C LEU A 207 3.22 11.10 -30.34
N LYS A 208 2.33 10.10 -30.47
CA LYS A 208 0.92 10.29 -30.77
C LYS A 208 0.04 9.58 -29.73
N GLU A 209 -1.14 10.16 -29.49
CA GLU A 209 -2.20 9.54 -28.69
C GLU A 209 -2.45 8.09 -29.08
N GLY A 210 -2.60 7.22 -28.10
CA GLY A 210 -2.83 5.78 -28.29
C GLY A 210 -1.62 4.98 -28.78
N GLN A 211 -0.46 5.60 -29.01
CA GLN A 211 0.75 4.90 -29.43
C GLN A 211 1.32 4.07 -28.27
N ILE A 212 1.85 2.87 -28.59
CA ILE A 212 2.65 2.12 -27.62
C ILE A 212 4.04 2.77 -27.55
N VAL A 213 4.39 3.19 -26.34
CA VAL A 213 5.67 3.82 -26.02
C VAL A 213 6.50 2.93 -25.11
N ARG A 214 7.82 3.12 -25.14
CA ARG A 214 8.77 2.52 -24.22
C ARG A 214 9.25 3.57 -23.23
N LEU A 215 9.00 3.35 -21.94
CA LEU A 215 9.62 4.09 -20.86
C LEU A 215 10.87 3.33 -20.43
N HIS A 216 11.98 4.03 -20.24
CA HIS A 216 13.23 3.36 -19.84
C HIS A 216 14.20 4.31 -19.12
N ASN A 217 15.08 3.70 -18.36
CA ASN A 217 16.27 4.32 -17.76
C ASN A 217 17.38 3.27 -17.62
N ALA A 218 18.41 3.52 -16.81
CA ALA A 218 19.51 2.57 -16.61
C ALA A 218 19.10 1.29 -15.86
N ARG A 219 17.94 1.28 -15.19
CA ARG A 219 17.48 0.14 -14.37
C ARG A 219 16.64 -0.86 -15.17
N GLY A 220 15.94 -0.40 -16.19
CA GLY A 220 15.10 -1.26 -17.01
C GLY A 220 14.19 -0.50 -17.95
N ALA A 221 13.18 -1.20 -18.45
CA ALA A 221 12.18 -0.63 -19.34
C ALA A 221 10.79 -1.23 -19.14
N CYS A 222 9.74 -0.46 -19.44
CA CYS A 222 8.38 -0.98 -19.59
C CYS A 222 7.66 -0.34 -20.76
N LEU A 223 6.58 -0.98 -21.22
CA LEU A 223 5.69 -0.46 -22.25
C LEU A 223 4.50 0.25 -21.63
N GLY A 224 3.96 1.25 -22.33
CA GLY A 224 2.71 1.91 -21.96
C GLY A 224 1.93 2.35 -23.20
N GLU A 225 0.63 2.51 -23.07
CA GLU A 225 -0.22 3.15 -24.06
C GLU A 225 -0.28 4.65 -23.78
N LEU A 226 0.26 5.46 -24.67
CA LEU A 226 0.32 6.91 -24.48
C LEU A 226 -1.07 7.53 -24.47
N ARG A 227 -1.33 8.33 -23.46
CA ARG A 227 -2.45 9.27 -23.34
C ARG A 227 -1.90 10.67 -23.19
N THR A 228 -2.31 11.57 -24.06
CA THR A 228 -1.91 12.97 -24.00
C THR A 228 -2.91 13.80 -23.21
N SER A 229 -2.45 14.74 -22.39
CA SER A 229 -3.29 15.60 -21.57
C SER A 229 -2.64 16.95 -21.35
N ASP A 230 -3.45 18.00 -21.25
CA ASP A 230 -3.04 19.34 -20.84
C ASP A 230 -3.13 19.54 -19.33
N THR A 231 -3.68 18.56 -18.59
CA THR A 231 -3.83 18.62 -17.13
C THR A 231 -2.62 18.10 -16.36
N ILE A 232 -1.69 17.40 -17.02
CA ILE A 232 -0.41 17.00 -16.42
C ILE A 232 0.66 18.08 -16.69
N ARG A 233 1.52 18.31 -15.71
CA ARG A 233 2.61 19.28 -15.85
C ARG A 233 3.59 18.86 -16.94
N PRO A 234 4.07 19.80 -17.81
CA PRO A 234 5.20 19.52 -18.71
C PRO A 234 6.45 19.04 -17.93
N GLY A 235 7.19 18.10 -18.52
CA GLY A 235 8.33 17.46 -17.88
C GLY A 235 7.95 16.26 -16.97
N VAL A 236 6.66 15.97 -16.80
CA VAL A 236 6.17 14.87 -15.97
C VAL A 236 5.45 13.83 -16.83
N VAL A 237 5.64 12.57 -16.49
CA VAL A 237 4.90 11.44 -17.04
C VAL A 237 4.30 10.61 -15.91
N GLN A 238 3.04 10.20 -16.05
CA GLN A 238 2.32 9.43 -15.04
C GLN A 238 1.98 8.04 -15.56
N MET A 239 2.31 7.01 -14.78
CA MET A 239 1.93 5.60 -15.03
C MET A 239 1.54 4.96 -13.70
N SER A 240 0.34 4.43 -13.61
CA SER A 240 -0.15 3.84 -12.36
C SER A 240 0.61 2.59 -11.95
N THR A 241 0.70 2.35 -10.63
CA THR A 241 1.26 1.11 -10.07
C THR A 241 0.34 -0.09 -10.26
N GLY A 242 0.82 -1.27 -9.94
CA GLY A 242 0.03 -2.48 -9.77
C GLY A 242 -0.07 -3.39 -10.98
N ALA A 243 0.51 -3.03 -12.13
CA ALA A 243 0.63 -3.98 -13.24
C ALA A 243 1.52 -5.16 -12.85
N TRP A 244 1.09 -6.39 -13.18
CA TRP A 244 1.93 -7.56 -12.97
C TRP A 244 3.15 -7.52 -13.90
N LEU A 245 4.26 -8.03 -13.38
CA LEU A 245 5.47 -8.16 -14.17
C LEU A 245 5.26 -9.17 -15.31
N ASP A 246 5.46 -8.69 -16.54
CA ASP A 246 5.41 -9.50 -17.78
C ASP A 246 6.76 -9.34 -18.49
N PRO A 247 7.80 -10.10 -18.09
CA PRO A 247 9.16 -9.87 -18.53
C PRO A 247 9.42 -10.40 -19.94
N ASP A 248 10.22 -9.61 -20.70
CA ASP A 248 10.79 -9.97 -21.99
C ASP A 248 12.22 -9.41 -22.02
N GLY A 249 13.17 -10.17 -21.47
CA GLY A 249 14.50 -9.66 -21.11
C GLY A 249 14.38 -8.53 -20.07
N ASP A 250 14.99 -7.39 -20.37
CA ASP A 250 14.97 -6.20 -19.48
C ASP A 250 13.69 -5.35 -19.65
N LEU A 251 12.76 -5.77 -20.50
CA LEU A 251 11.51 -5.07 -20.78
C LEU A 251 10.35 -5.72 -20.04
N CYS A 252 9.55 -4.93 -19.32
CA CYS A 252 8.23 -5.35 -18.87
C CYS A 252 7.15 -4.96 -19.89
N ARG A 253 6.51 -5.95 -20.52
CA ARG A 253 5.48 -5.71 -21.53
C ARG A 253 4.17 -5.21 -20.93
N GLY A 254 3.87 -5.56 -19.67
CA GLY A 254 2.62 -5.22 -18.99
C GLY A 254 2.52 -3.76 -18.51
N GLY A 255 3.65 -3.03 -18.44
CA GLY A 255 3.66 -1.66 -17.97
C GLY A 255 3.83 -1.54 -16.44
N ASN A 256 4.71 -2.34 -15.84
CA ASN A 256 5.03 -2.24 -14.43
C ASN A 256 6.09 -1.16 -14.19
N PRO A 257 5.76 0.00 -13.56
CA PRO A 257 6.72 1.08 -13.32
C PRO A 257 7.84 0.71 -12.33
N ASN A 258 7.67 -0.34 -11.52
CA ASN A 258 8.71 -0.78 -10.59
C ASN A 258 9.99 -1.26 -11.28
N THR A 259 9.95 -1.57 -12.57
CA THR A 259 11.15 -1.85 -13.37
C THR A 259 12.05 -0.62 -13.58
N LEU A 260 11.51 0.58 -13.28
CA LEU A 260 12.16 1.87 -13.51
C LEU A 260 12.57 2.57 -12.20
N THR A 261 11.95 2.21 -11.07
CA THR A 261 12.16 2.88 -9.78
C THR A 261 13.45 2.44 -9.11
N LEU A 262 13.97 3.29 -8.21
CA LEU A 262 15.11 2.95 -7.35
C LEU A 262 14.65 2.03 -6.22
N ASP A 263 15.40 0.97 -5.98
CA ASP A 263 15.28 0.15 -4.78
C ASP A 263 16.09 0.80 -3.64
N LYS A 264 15.50 1.83 -3.05
CA LYS A 264 16.11 2.62 -1.98
C LYS A 264 15.03 3.09 -1.01
N GLY A 265 15.34 3.04 0.29
CA GLY A 265 14.52 3.63 1.34
C GLY A 265 14.70 5.16 1.43
N THR A 266 13.72 5.83 2.03
CA THR A 266 13.73 7.29 2.24
C THR A 266 14.84 7.73 3.18
N SER A 267 15.12 6.95 4.23
CA SER A 267 16.20 7.22 5.18
C SER A 267 16.58 5.95 5.94
N ARG A 268 17.67 6.02 6.70
CA ARG A 268 18.06 4.94 7.63
C ARG A 268 17.02 4.69 8.74
N LEU A 269 16.26 5.71 9.11
CA LEU A 269 15.22 5.59 10.12
C LEU A 269 13.92 5.03 9.54
N ALA A 270 13.45 5.58 8.43
CA ALA A 270 12.18 5.19 7.80
C ALA A 270 12.46 4.64 6.41
N GLN A 271 12.23 3.34 6.20
CA GLN A 271 12.55 2.60 4.97
C GLN A 271 11.42 2.64 3.91
N GLY A 272 10.56 3.67 3.94
CA GLY A 272 9.56 3.87 2.89
C GLY A 272 10.21 4.00 1.50
N PRO A 273 9.61 3.47 0.41
CA PRO A 273 10.21 3.52 -0.91
C PRO A 273 10.23 4.94 -1.49
N ILE A 274 11.27 5.27 -2.25
CA ILE A 274 11.39 6.55 -2.99
C ILE A 274 10.90 6.43 -4.44
N ALA A 275 9.82 5.70 -4.68
CA ALA A 275 9.32 5.37 -6.03
C ALA A 275 9.03 6.61 -6.91
N HIS A 276 8.72 7.76 -6.30
CA HIS A 276 8.49 9.02 -7.01
C HIS A 276 9.77 9.83 -7.28
N SER A 277 10.93 9.38 -6.84
CA SER A 277 12.24 9.92 -7.21
C SER A 277 12.77 9.10 -8.40
N CYS A 278 12.22 9.34 -9.60
CA CYS A 278 12.49 8.51 -10.77
C CYS A 278 12.48 9.34 -12.06
N LEU A 279 13.59 9.36 -12.77
CA LEU A 279 13.69 9.94 -14.10
C LEU A 279 13.68 8.85 -15.18
N VAL A 280 12.95 9.10 -16.25
CA VAL A 280 12.79 8.18 -17.38
C VAL A 280 12.90 8.90 -18.72
N ARG A 281 13.25 8.16 -19.77
CA ARG A 281 13.05 8.56 -21.16
C ARG A 281 11.84 7.86 -21.74
N VAL A 282 11.11 8.54 -22.60
CA VAL A 282 9.94 8.00 -23.30
C VAL A 282 10.16 8.12 -24.80
N GLN A 283 10.00 7.01 -25.50
CA GLN A 283 10.20 6.95 -26.96
C GLN A 283 9.18 6.02 -27.61
N ALA A 284 8.98 6.20 -28.92
CA ALA A 284 8.19 5.26 -29.69
C ALA A 284 8.79 3.85 -29.59
N ARG A 285 7.91 2.85 -29.43
CA ARG A 285 8.36 1.46 -29.55
C ARG A 285 8.71 1.15 -31.00
N SER A 286 9.87 0.57 -31.25
CA SER A 286 10.25 0.05 -32.57
C SER A 286 9.50 -1.26 -32.87
N GLY A 287 8.96 -1.42 -34.09
CA GLY A 287 8.25 -2.61 -34.56
C GLY A 287 6.75 -2.62 -34.27
N SER A 288 6.03 -3.57 -34.91
CA SER A 288 4.58 -3.74 -34.74
C SER A 288 4.27 -4.34 -33.37
N TRP A 289 3.27 -3.78 -32.66
CA TRP A 289 2.71 -4.37 -31.43
C TRP A 289 1.72 -5.49 -31.82
N ARG A 290 2.10 -6.72 -31.54
CA ARG A 290 1.17 -7.86 -31.49
C ARG A 290 1.33 -8.52 -30.12
N ARG A 291 0.25 -8.65 -29.39
CA ARG A 291 0.18 -9.46 -28.17
C ARG A 291 -0.22 -10.87 -28.53
#